data_cb98b434612e5a6834771150573e24bf
#
_entry.id   cb98b434612e5a6834771150573e24bf
#
_cell.length_a   1.000
_cell.length_b   1.000
_cell.length_c   1.000
_cell.angle_alpha   90.00
_cell.angle_beta   90.00
_cell.angle_gamma   90.00
#
_symmetry.space_group_name_H-M   'P 1'
#
loop_
_entity.id
_entity.type
_entity.pdbx_description
1 polymer ?
#
loop_
_entity_poly.entity_id
_entity_poly.type
_entity_poly.pdbx_seq_one_letter_code
_entity_poly.pdbx_strand_id
1 'polypeptide(L)'
;MSASREKNKRKEQAAVPETANEAKKGMSKGLKTTLIAVCTVLVVCIVVFFYMLTSGFFASHTTAATVSGHNLSPAMVNYFYKNAYSTMQEQYGDFMSYILDTNSPLDEQTYDADTGETWADFFTQQGLTTAAEVYAIADEAKANGYTLSEKEQAAIESQLTSLDLYAAYSNMNRNSYIAAVYGTGCSEKSFREYLEVTTLASSYAQSINSGFTYTDAEIAAEYEANPNSYDAVTYRQFLVSDSLFQTSTDSSDESTADSSDESTADSSDTTEELSEEELTALKEEMASTMAADTAHDEQAFINAAYENAQDSAKESYADESYTLKEDQLYSSLSSDVADWLFDASRTEGDTTYIANDSGVYYVLYYISRSTNDYLLPNVRHILISVSDTSDETAMEEARAKADEILAEFNAGDKTAESFGELAKENTGDSNGDKGGLYENIMPGQMVTEFNDWCFDESRQPGDTGIVETSYGVHVMYFDGFGNSYRDTLVENALRTADYNAWHDGVVGDNAYTTVPFGMKFTTK
;
A
#
# COMPACT_ATOMS: atom_id res chain seq x y z
N MET A 1 -76.36 77.39 23.58
CA MET A 1 -74.97 77.29 23.12
C MET A 1 -74.65 75.92 22.45
N SER A 2 -75.51 75.47 21.55
CA SER A 2 -75.37 74.15 20.94
C SER A 2 -75.28 74.16 19.39
N ALA A 3 -75.69 75.23 18.74
CA ALA A 3 -75.71 75.28 17.27
C ALA A 3 -74.39 75.71 16.61
N SER A 4 -73.46 76.29 17.39
CA SER A 4 -72.18 76.75 16.83
C SER A 4 -71.09 75.67 16.81
N ARG A 5 -71.17 74.62 17.65
CA ARG A 5 -70.20 73.53 17.67
C ARG A 5 -70.48 72.50 16.58
N GLU A 6 -71.71 72.31 16.18
CA GLU A 6 -72.05 71.36 15.09
C GLU A 6 -71.68 71.90 13.68
N LYS A 7 -71.70 73.25 13.53
CA LYS A 7 -71.31 73.87 12.26
C LYS A 7 -69.77 73.85 12.02
N ASN A 8 -68.96 73.87 13.08
CA ASN A 8 -67.53 73.66 12.95
C ASN A 8 -67.10 72.24 12.77
N LYS A 9 -67.84 71.23 13.35
CA LYS A 9 -67.60 69.82 13.06
C LYS A 9 -67.89 69.46 11.60
N ARG A 10 -68.94 70.07 11.00
CA ARG A 10 -69.29 69.84 9.58
C ARG A 10 -68.28 70.55 8.64
N LYS A 11 -67.58 71.61 9.06
CA LYS A 11 -66.57 72.27 8.22
C LYS A 11 -65.21 71.55 8.29
N GLU A 12 -64.87 70.86 9.38
CA GLU A 12 -63.69 70.03 9.48
C GLU A 12 -63.81 68.70 8.72
N GLN A 13 -65.05 68.19 8.48
CA GLN A 13 -65.24 67.01 7.68
C GLN A 13 -65.27 67.25 6.17
N ALA A 14 -65.21 68.49 5.71
CA ALA A 14 -65.28 68.85 4.28
C ALA A 14 -63.95 69.26 3.67
N ALA A 15 -62.82 69.06 4.35
CA ALA A 15 -61.47 69.34 3.82
C ALA A 15 -60.59 68.07 3.90
N VAL A 16 -61.02 66.98 3.27
CA VAL A 16 -60.13 65.95 2.80
C VAL A 16 -59.56 66.47 1.47
N PRO A 17 -58.25 66.68 1.32
CA PRO A 17 -57.71 66.98 0.02
C PRO A 17 -57.97 65.81 -0.88
N GLU A 18 -58.62 66.03 -2.02
CA GLU A 18 -58.61 65.12 -3.16
C GLU A 18 -57.14 64.85 -3.50
N THR A 19 -56.59 63.76 -2.95
CA THR A 19 -55.38 63.18 -3.50
C THR A 19 -55.76 62.82 -4.92
N ALA A 20 -55.14 63.54 -5.83
CA ALA A 20 -55.17 63.29 -7.23
C ALA A 20 -55.06 61.77 -7.46
N ASN A 21 -56.07 61.19 -8.03
CA ASN A 21 -56.05 59.86 -8.58
C ASN A 21 -55.04 59.93 -9.73
N GLU A 22 -53.75 59.84 -9.42
CA GLU A 22 -52.77 59.52 -10.42
C GLU A 22 -53.18 58.15 -10.98
N ALA A 23 -53.90 58.24 -12.07
CA ALA A 23 -54.15 57.08 -12.90
C ALA A 23 -52.81 56.41 -13.08
N LYS A 24 -52.59 55.25 -12.44
CA LYS A 24 -51.45 54.37 -12.70
C LYS A 24 -51.43 54.20 -14.21
N LYS A 25 -50.56 55.00 -14.90
CA LYS A 25 -50.27 54.85 -16.30
C LYS A 25 -49.84 53.42 -16.48
N GLY A 26 -50.73 52.54 -16.89
CA GLY A 26 -50.43 51.15 -17.18
C GLY A 26 -49.28 51.15 -18.13
N MET A 27 -48.23 50.37 -17.81
CA MET A 27 -47.03 50.20 -18.60
C MET A 27 -47.42 50.09 -20.11
N SER A 28 -46.78 50.86 -20.96
CA SER A 28 -47.05 50.87 -22.42
C SER A 28 -46.94 49.43 -22.96
N LYS A 29 -47.72 49.12 -24.01
CA LYS A 29 -47.67 47.76 -24.62
C LYS A 29 -46.25 47.37 -25.01
N GLY A 30 -45.43 48.31 -25.54
CA GLY A 30 -44.02 48.08 -25.86
C GLY A 30 -43.18 47.73 -24.62
N LEU A 31 -43.36 48.50 -23.51
CA LEU A 31 -42.61 48.22 -22.27
C LEU A 31 -43.00 46.87 -21.66
N LYS A 32 -44.28 46.46 -21.73
CA LYS A 32 -44.73 45.11 -21.29
C LYS A 32 -44.10 44.01 -22.13
N THR A 33 -44.07 44.17 -23.46
CA THR A 33 -43.44 43.20 -24.37
C THR A 33 -41.95 43.08 -24.14
N THR A 34 -41.26 44.22 -23.93
CA THR A 34 -39.81 44.19 -23.57
C THR A 34 -39.56 43.54 -22.23
N LEU A 35 -40.39 43.82 -21.21
CA LEU A 35 -40.24 43.17 -19.89
C LEU A 35 -40.49 41.66 -19.96
N ILE A 36 -41.53 41.25 -20.71
CA ILE A 36 -41.83 39.82 -20.93
C ILE A 36 -40.63 39.14 -21.64
N ALA A 37 -40.09 39.79 -22.69
CA ALA A 37 -38.93 39.26 -23.41
C ALA A 37 -37.70 39.12 -22.49
N VAL A 38 -37.40 40.13 -21.68
CA VAL A 38 -36.29 40.08 -20.67
C VAL A 38 -36.53 39.00 -19.63
N CYS A 39 -37.73 38.89 -19.08
CA CYS A 39 -38.05 37.82 -18.13
C CYS A 39 -37.94 36.42 -18.75
N THR A 40 -38.37 36.27 -20.04
CA THR A 40 -38.24 34.98 -20.75
C THR A 40 -36.79 34.63 -20.95
N VAL A 41 -35.92 35.58 -21.38
CA VAL A 41 -34.48 35.36 -21.51
C VAL A 41 -33.87 34.99 -20.13
N LEU A 42 -34.24 35.67 -19.08
CA LEU A 42 -33.74 35.33 -17.70
C LEU A 42 -34.15 33.94 -17.30
N VAL A 43 -35.40 33.53 -17.51
CA VAL A 43 -35.86 32.17 -17.22
C VAL A 43 -35.10 31.14 -18.03
N VAL A 44 -34.88 31.38 -19.34
CA VAL A 44 -34.07 30.48 -20.16
C VAL A 44 -32.64 30.41 -19.65
N CYS A 45 -32.01 31.54 -19.29
CA CYS A 45 -30.67 31.57 -18.72
C CYS A 45 -30.60 30.76 -17.38
N ILE A 46 -31.61 30.91 -16.54
CA ILE A 46 -31.70 30.15 -15.28
C ILE A 46 -31.82 28.65 -15.56
N VAL A 47 -32.70 28.24 -16.45
CA VAL A 47 -32.87 26.84 -16.85
C VAL A 47 -31.58 26.27 -17.44
N VAL A 48 -30.93 26.99 -18.35
CA VAL A 48 -29.63 26.59 -18.92
C VAL A 48 -28.57 26.49 -17.83
N PHE A 49 -28.51 27.45 -16.91
CA PHE A 49 -27.57 27.42 -15.80
C PHE A 49 -27.78 26.20 -14.88
N PHE A 50 -29.03 25.91 -14.51
CA PHE A 50 -29.33 24.69 -13.73
C PHE A 50 -29.00 23.41 -14.50
N TYR A 51 -29.28 23.37 -15.80
CA TYR A 51 -28.85 22.25 -16.65
C TYR A 51 -27.32 22.10 -16.66
N MET A 52 -26.57 23.19 -16.77
CA MET A 52 -25.11 23.16 -16.72
C MET A 52 -24.57 22.69 -15.35
N LEU A 53 -25.27 23.02 -14.24
CA LEU A 53 -24.90 22.55 -12.90
C LEU A 53 -25.07 21.02 -12.77
N THR A 54 -26.14 20.47 -13.35
CA THR A 54 -26.48 19.04 -13.20
C THR A 54 -25.90 18.14 -14.29
N SER A 55 -25.53 18.70 -15.45
CA SER A 55 -24.98 17.94 -16.60
C SER A 55 -23.49 17.63 -16.52
N GLY A 56 -22.80 18.06 -15.45
CA GLY A 56 -21.35 17.92 -15.35
C GLY A 56 -20.54 18.91 -16.20
N PHE A 57 -21.21 19.92 -16.79
CA PHE A 57 -20.53 20.93 -17.61
C PHE A 57 -19.41 21.65 -16.85
N PHE A 58 -19.69 22.09 -15.63
CA PHE A 58 -18.67 22.77 -14.81
C PHE A 58 -17.57 21.79 -14.36
N ALA A 59 -17.91 20.54 -14.06
CA ALA A 59 -16.96 19.53 -13.65
C ALA A 59 -15.95 19.17 -14.78
N SER A 60 -16.34 19.33 -16.04
CA SER A 60 -15.47 19.03 -17.18
C SER A 60 -14.78 20.26 -17.81
N HIS A 61 -15.24 21.50 -17.49
CA HIS A 61 -14.77 22.71 -18.18
C HIS A 61 -14.21 23.79 -17.26
N THR A 62 -14.29 23.65 -15.94
CA THR A 62 -13.65 24.58 -14.99
C THR A 62 -12.31 24.02 -14.51
N THR A 63 -11.46 24.90 -13.99
CA THR A 63 -10.24 24.51 -13.30
C THR A 63 -10.54 24.31 -11.82
N ALA A 64 -10.21 23.13 -11.27
CA ALA A 64 -10.30 22.81 -9.84
C ALA A 64 -8.95 22.98 -9.13
N ALA A 65 -7.87 22.62 -9.80
CA ALA A 65 -6.52 22.78 -9.28
C ALA A 65 -5.53 23.08 -10.41
N THR A 66 -4.38 23.63 -10.05
CA THR A 66 -3.22 23.74 -10.94
C THR A 66 -2.07 22.98 -10.30
N VAL A 67 -1.48 22.03 -11.04
CA VAL A 67 -0.36 21.18 -10.62
C VAL A 67 0.73 21.26 -11.69
N SER A 68 1.97 21.47 -11.32
CA SER A 68 3.11 21.53 -12.27
C SER A 68 2.83 22.38 -13.52
N GLY A 69 2.07 23.49 -13.35
CA GLY A 69 1.67 24.37 -14.47
C GLY A 69 0.44 23.90 -15.28
N HIS A 70 -0.12 22.73 -15.01
CA HIS A 70 -1.30 22.17 -15.68
C HIS A 70 -2.58 22.50 -14.91
N ASN A 71 -3.61 22.94 -15.65
CA ASN A 71 -4.94 23.18 -15.08
C ASN A 71 -5.76 21.89 -15.10
N LEU A 72 -6.06 21.36 -13.92
CA LEU A 72 -6.90 20.17 -13.77
C LEU A 72 -8.37 20.55 -13.66
N SER A 73 -9.21 19.87 -14.44
CA SER A 73 -10.67 19.94 -14.25
C SER A 73 -11.08 19.17 -12.99
N PRO A 74 -12.25 19.47 -12.39
CA PRO A 74 -12.82 18.65 -11.33
C PRO A 74 -12.87 17.16 -11.67
N ALA A 75 -13.20 16.80 -12.93
CA ALA A 75 -13.19 15.42 -13.39
C ALA A 75 -11.81 14.77 -13.29
N MET A 76 -10.74 15.51 -13.63
CA MET A 76 -9.37 15.00 -13.50
C MET A 76 -8.98 14.84 -12.02
N VAL A 77 -9.33 15.80 -11.16
CA VAL A 77 -9.11 15.70 -9.71
C VAL A 77 -9.84 14.47 -9.12
N ASN A 78 -11.04 14.18 -9.61
CA ASN A 78 -11.80 13.02 -9.15
C ASN A 78 -11.11 11.68 -9.43
N TYR A 79 -10.40 11.52 -10.55
CA TYR A 79 -9.63 10.30 -10.83
C TYR A 79 -8.50 10.12 -9.80
N PHE A 80 -7.74 11.15 -9.52
CA PHE A 80 -6.68 11.10 -8.53
C PHE A 80 -7.21 10.91 -7.10
N TYR A 81 -8.33 11.56 -6.77
CA TYR A 81 -9.03 11.33 -5.50
C TYR A 81 -9.43 9.86 -5.33
N LYS A 82 -10.06 9.28 -6.35
CA LYS A 82 -10.49 7.87 -6.31
C LYS A 82 -9.31 6.92 -6.29
N ASN A 83 -8.22 7.25 -6.97
CA ASN A 83 -6.99 6.48 -6.88
C ASN A 83 -6.43 6.48 -5.45
N ALA A 84 -6.32 7.64 -4.80
CA ALA A 84 -5.86 7.73 -3.41
C ALA A 84 -6.74 6.92 -2.45
N TYR A 85 -8.07 6.97 -2.62
CA TYR A 85 -9.00 6.16 -1.85
C TYR A 85 -8.80 4.66 -2.08
N SER A 86 -8.69 4.23 -3.35
CA SER A 86 -8.51 2.81 -3.71
C SER A 86 -7.18 2.27 -3.21
N THR A 87 -6.10 3.05 -3.28
CA THR A 87 -4.78 2.67 -2.74
C THR A 87 -4.86 2.40 -1.24
N MET A 88 -5.53 3.27 -0.48
CA MET A 88 -5.73 3.04 0.95
C MET A 88 -6.62 1.81 1.22
N GLN A 89 -7.67 1.62 0.41
CA GLN A 89 -8.54 0.44 0.51
C GLN A 89 -7.78 -0.87 0.22
N GLU A 90 -6.89 -0.88 -0.77
CA GLU A 90 -6.04 -2.04 -1.08
C GLU A 90 -5.03 -2.31 0.05
N GLN A 91 -4.47 -1.26 0.64
CA GLN A 91 -3.48 -1.37 1.73
C GLN A 91 -4.10 -1.92 3.02
N TYR A 92 -5.31 -1.47 3.38
CA TYR A 92 -5.93 -1.81 4.66
C TYR A 92 -7.00 -2.91 4.54
N GLY A 93 -7.51 -3.21 3.33
CA GLY A 93 -8.51 -4.27 3.12
C GLY A 93 -9.71 -4.12 4.04
N ASP A 94 -10.05 -5.19 4.75
CA ASP A 94 -11.17 -5.23 5.70
C ASP A 94 -10.98 -4.30 6.91
N PHE A 95 -9.72 -3.95 7.25
CA PHE A 95 -9.41 -3.00 8.31
C PHE A 95 -9.83 -1.57 8.00
N MET A 96 -10.10 -1.24 6.72
CA MET A 96 -10.59 0.08 6.31
C MET A 96 -11.82 0.52 7.11
N SER A 97 -12.72 -0.43 7.44
CA SER A 97 -13.94 -0.16 8.22
C SER A 97 -13.69 0.25 9.68
N TYR A 98 -12.50 0.00 10.22
CA TYR A 98 -12.08 0.48 11.55
C TYR A 98 -11.48 1.88 11.51
N ILE A 99 -11.06 2.35 10.32
CA ILE A 99 -10.42 3.65 10.11
C ILE A 99 -11.47 4.71 9.76
N LEU A 100 -12.42 4.37 8.87
CA LEU A 100 -13.50 5.26 8.43
C LEU A 100 -14.77 4.46 8.12
N ASP A 101 -15.94 5.13 8.20
CA ASP A 101 -17.21 4.51 7.79
C ASP A 101 -17.37 4.56 6.26
N THR A 102 -17.22 3.42 5.61
CA THR A 102 -17.33 3.28 4.16
C THR A 102 -18.75 3.49 3.61
N ASN A 103 -19.77 3.55 4.49
CA ASN A 103 -21.19 3.74 4.13
C ASN A 103 -21.67 5.18 4.30
N SER A 104 -20.87 6.04 4.91
CA SER A 104 -21.21 7.45 5.16
C SER A 104 -20.38 8.39 4.28
N PRO A 105 -20.88 9.59 3.93
CA PRO A 105 -20.13 10.56 3.16
C PRO A 105 -18.79 10.93 3.82
N LEU A 106 -17.70 10.94 3.06
CA LEU A 106 -16.36 11.20 3.57
C LEU A 106 -16.15 12.67 3.97
N ASP A 107 -16.93 13.59 3.42
CA ASP A 107 -16.92 15.01 3.79
C ASP A 107 -17.67 15.32 5.10
N GLU A 108 -18.36 14.33 5.68
CA GLU A 108 -19.02 14.40 6.98
C GLU A 108 -18.20 13.71 8.10
N GLN A 109 -17.09 13.06 7.75
CA GLN A 109 -16.25 12.31 8.67
C GLN A 109 -14.92 13.05 8.91
N THR A 110 -14.62 13.34 10.17
CA THR A 110 -13.40 14.04 10.57
C THR A 110 -12.19 13.09 10.43
N TYR A 111 -11.17 13.54 9.69
CA TYR A 111 -9.87 12.90 9.62
C TYR A 111 -8.96 13.42 10.74
N ASP A 112 -8.86 14.74 10.87
CA ASP A 112 -8.05 15.40 11.89
C ASP A 112 -8.94 16.33 12.75
N ALA A 113 -9.04 16.02 14.03
CA ALA A 113 -9.88 16.77 14.98
C ALA A 113 -9.29 18.14 15.33
N ASP A 114 -7.98 18.33 15.21
CA ASP A 114 -7.30 19.59 15.56
C ASP A 114 -7.47 20.63 14.45
N THR A 115 -7.43 20.19 13.19
CA THR A 115 -7.60 21.06 12.02
C THR A 115 -9.04 21.12 11.53
N GLY A 116 -9.84 20.10 11.84
CA GLY A 116 -11.20 19.92 11.32
C GLY A 116 -11.24 19.39 9.88
N GLU A 117 -10.13 18.88 9.37
CA GLU A 117 -10.07 18.23 8.05
C GLU A 117 -10.91 16.97 8.02
N THR A 118 -11.58 16.75 6.88
CA THR A 118 -12.40 15.57 6.63
C THR A 118 -11.60 14.51 5.87
N TRP A 119 -12.08 13.26 5.86
CA TRP A 119 -11.51 12.21 5.01
C TRP A 119 -11.57 12.58 3.52
N ALA A 120 -12.59 13.31 3.08
CA ALA A 120 -12.65 13.83 1.72
C ALA A 120 -11.54 14.85 1.43
N ASP A 121 -11.20 15.71 2.40
CA ASP A 121 -10.09 16.67 2.27
C ASP A 121 -8.75 15.92 2.21
N PHE A 122 -8.54 14.93 3.08
CA PHE A 122 -7.36 14.06 3.07
C PHE A 122 -7.13 13.41 1.69
N PHE A 123 -8.13 12.68 1.15
CA PHE A 123 -7.98 12.05 -0.16
C PHE A 123 -7.85 13.06 -1.30
N THR A 124 -8.42 14.25 -1.16
CA THR A 124 -8.22 15.33 -2.13
C THR A 124 -6.78 15.81 -2.12
N GLN A 125 -6.19 16.00 -0.95
CA GLN A 125 -4.78 16.42 -0.82
C GLN A 125 -3.84 15.35 -1.36
N GLN A 126 -4.02 14.08 -0.97
CA GLN A 126 -3.23 12.96 -1.48
C GLN A 126 -3.32 12.86 -3.02
N GLY A 127 -4.54 12.93 -3.56
CA GLY A 127 -4.76 12.89 -5.00
C GLY A 127 -4.11 14.08 -5.74
N LEU A 128 -4.13 15.28 -5.18
CA LEU A 128 -3.48 16.44 -5.79
C LEU A 128 -1.95 16.38 -5.70
N THR A 129 -1.40 15.84 -4.63
CA THR A 129 0.03 15.57 -4.49
C THR A 129 0.50 14.57 -5.54
N THR A 130 -0.19 13.43 -5.66
CA THR A 130 0.09 12.43 -6.72
C THR A 130 -0.08 13.02 -8.12
N ALA A 131 -1.10 13.85 -8.34
CA ALA A 131 -1.26 14.53 -9.64
C ALA A 131 -0.07 15.44 -9.97
N ALA A 132 0.43 16.21 -8.99
CA ALA A 132 1.57 17.10 -9.21
C ALA A 132 2.84 16.32 -9.59
N GLU A 133 3.09 15.20 -8.92
CA GLU A 133 4.16 14.26 -9.21
C GLU A 133 4.02 13.65 -10.61
N VAL A 134 2.86 13.08 -10.93
CA VAL A 134 2.58 12.47 -12.23
C VAL A 134 2.78 13.46 -13.37
N TYR A 135 2.29 14.69 -13.25
CA TYR A 135 2.45 15.69 -14.29
C TYR A 135 3.89 16.19 -14.43
N ALA A 136 4.63 16.31 -13.33
CA ALA A 136 6.05 16.68 -13.38
C ALA A 136 6.88 15.62 -14.13
N ILE A 137 6.69 14.34 -13.78
CA ILE A 137 7.36 13.22 -14.44
C ILE A 137 6.94 13.10 -15.92
N ALA A 138 5.65 13.25 -16.21
CA ALA A 138 5.15 13.20 -17.60
C ALA A 138 5.71 14.35 -18.46
N ASP A 139 5.93 15.52 -17.88
CA ASP A 139 6.53 16.65 -18.60
C ASP A 139 8.01 16.42 -18.89
N GLU A 140 8.74 15.86 -17.94
CA GLU A 140 10.13 15.46 -18.16
C GLU A 140 10.23 14.35 -19.22
N ALA A 141 9.34 13.34 -19.15
CA ALA A 141 9.26 12.30 -20.18
C ALA A 141 9.11 12.90 -21.58
N LYS A 142 8.18 13.82 -21.75
CA LYS A 142 7.98 14.53 -23.02
C LYS A 142 9.18 15.38 -23.44
N ALA A 143 9.80 16.09 -22.48
CA ALA A 143 10.99 16.90 -22.74
C ALA A 143 12.17 16.04 -23.23
N ASN A 144 12.27 14.80 -22.75
CA ASN A 144 13.27 13.82 -23.18
C ASN A 144 12.83 12.98 -24.40
N GLY A 145 11.67 13.28 -25.01
CA GLY A 145 11.17 12.59 -26.19
C GLY A 145 10.63 11.19 -25.94
N TYR A 146 10.37 10.83 -24.67
CA TYR A 146 9.75 9.56 -24.33
C TYR A 146 8.28 9.54 -24.72
N THR A 147 7.83 8.42 -25.29
CA THR A 147 6.45 8.22 -25.73
C THR A 147 5.99 6.81 -25.35
N LEU A 148 4.69 6.67 -25.15
CA LEU A 148 4.09 5.36 -24.89
C LEU A 148 4.35 4.40 -26.05
N SER A 149 4.77 3.19 -25.74
CA SER A 149 4.91 2.08 -26.68
C SER A 149 3.55 1.60 -27.20
N GLU A 150 3.55 0.84 -28.30
CA GLU A 150 2.33 0.22 -28.82
C GLU A 150 1.67 -0.73 -27.79
N LYS A 151 2.47 -1.42 -26.96
CA LYS A 151 1.97 -2.32 -25.88
C LYS A 151 1.23 -1.52 -24.80
N GLU A 152 1.79 -0.39 -24.38
CA GLU A 152 1.17 0.49 -23.37
C GLU A 152 -0.11 1.15 -23.89
N GLN A 153 -0.09 1.59 -25.14
CA GLN A 153 -1.29 2.12 -25.81
C GLN A 153 -2.39 1.05 -25.92
N ALA A 154 -2.04 -0.19 -26.28
CA ALA A 154 -2.96 -1.30 -26.31
C ALA A 154 -3.52 -1.65 -24.93
N ALA A 155 -2.71 -1.54 -23.86
CA ALA A 155 -3.15 -1.74 -22.50
C ALA A 155 -4.19 -0.69 -22.06
N ILE A 156 -3.98 0.59 -22.42
CA ILE A 156 -4.98 1.66 -22.18
C ILE A 156 -6.29 1.35 -22.92
N GLU A 157 -6.23 0.92 -24.19
CA GLU A 157 -7.43 0.54 -24.96
C GLU A 157 -8.14 -0.67 -24.32
N SER A 158 -7.38 -1.63 -23.81
CA SER A 158 -7.93 -2.80 -23.11
C SER A 158 -8.66 -2.40 -21.84
N GLN A 159 -8.10 -1.49 -21.03
CA GLN A 159 -8.76 -0.97 -19.83
C GLN A 159 -10.06 -0.24 -20.17
N LEU A 160 -10.05 0.59 -21.23
CA LEU A 160 -11.27 1.27 -21.69
C LEU A 160 -12.32 0.29 -22.20
N THR A 161 -11.90 -0.79 -22.86
CA THR A 161 -12.81 -1.84 -23.35
C THR A 161 -13.40 -2.65 -22.19
N SER A 162 -12.62 -2.92 -21.14
CA SER A 162 -13.11 -3.62 -19.93
C SER A 162 -14.24 -2.84 -19.24
N LEU A 163 -14.25 -1.51 -19.33
CA LEU A 163 -15.34 -0.70 -18.79
C LEU A 163 -16.69 -0.97 -19.49
N ASP A 164 -16.70 -1.40 -20.76
CA ASP A 164 -17.94 -1.77 -21.46
C ASP A 164 -18.63 -2.96 -20.80
N LEU A 165 -17.84 -3.90 -20.30
CA LEU A 165 -18.36 -5.08 -19.60
C LEU A 165 -19.05 -4.68 -18.28
N TYR A 166 -18.40 -3.82 -17.48
CA TYR A 166 -18.96 -3.32 -16.22
C TYR A 166 -20.17 -2.39 -16.46
N ALA A 167 -20.10 -1.55 -17.49
CA ALA A 167 -21.20 -0.68 -17.90
C ALA A 167 -22.42 -1.50 -18.34
N ALA A 168 -22.21 -2.53 -19.16
CA ALA A 168 -23.27 -3.43 -19.61
C ALA A 168 -23.91 -4.20 -18.43
N TYR A 169 -23.09 -4.70 -17.49
CA TYR A 169 -23.58 -5.35 -16.26
C TYR A 169 -24.47 -4.40 -15.44
N SER A 170 -24.12 -3.11 -15.41
CA SER A 170 -24.86 -2.06 -14.70
C SER A 170 -26.01 -1.45 -15.52
N ASN A 171 -26.33 -1.96 -16.73
CA ASN A 171 -27.27 -1.40 -17.68
C ASN A 171 -26.98 0.08 -18.04
N MET A 172 -25.71 0.46 -18.12
CA MET A 172 -25.24 1.80 -18.47
C MET A 172 -24.42 1.77 -19.77
N ASN A 173 -24.24 2.95 -20.40
CA ASN A 173 -23.17 3.10 -21.36
C ASN A 173 -21.87 3.49 -20.64
N ARG A 174 -20.70 3.35 -21.32
CA ARG A 174 -19.38 3.61 -20.75
C ARG A 174 -19.28 4.97 -20.06
N ASN A 175 -19.71 6.05 -20.69
CA ASN A 175 -19.65 7.39 -20.11
C ASN A 175 -20.51 7.53 -18.84
N SER A 176 -21.70 6.93 -18.83
CA SER A 176 -22.57 6.94 -17.66
C SER A 176 -21.97 6.12 -16.51
N TYR A 177 -21.32 5.01 -16.82
CA TYR A 177 -20.63 4.18 -15.84
C TYR A 177 -19.43 4.94 -15.24
N ILE A 178 -18.56 5.54 -16.08
CA ILE A 178 -17.44 6.36 -15.63
C ILE A 178 -17.93 7.50 -14.71
N ALA A 179 -18.99 8.20 -15.11
CA ALA A 179 -19.56 9.28 -14.29
C ALA A 179 -20.16 8.77 -12.96
N ALA A 180 -20.71 7.55 -12.92
CA ALA A 180 -21.21 6.95 -11.70
C ALA A 180 -20.09 6.54 -10.73
N VAL A 181 -18.97 6.05 -11.24
CA VAL A 181 -17.83 5.58 -10.44
C VAL A 181 -16.95 6.75 -9.97
N TYR A 182 -16.62 7.68 -10.87
CA TYR A 182 -15.64 8.73 -10.61
C TYR A 182 -16.27 10.11 -10.36
N GLY A 183 -17.56 10.26 -10.58
CA GLY A 183 -18.27 11.51 -10.35
C GLY A 183 -18.73 12.20 -11.62
N THR A 184 -19.68 13.11 -11.44
CA THR A 184 -20.31 13.86 -12.51
C THR A 184 -19.27 14.66 -13.32
N GLY A 185 -19.33 14.57 -14.66
CA GLY A 185 -18.41 15.24 -15.58
C GLY A 185 -17.23 14.38 -16.02
N CYS A 186 -16.99 13.26 -15.36
CA CYS A 186 -16.04 12.25 -15.84
C CYS A 186 -16.61 11.55 -17.09
N SER A 187 -15.74 11.25 -18.04
CA SER A 187 -16.09 10.69 -19.34
C SER A 187 -14.96 9.81 -19.87
N GLU A 188 -15.23 9.01 -20.91
CA GLU A 188 -14.19 8.23 -21.59
C GLU A 188 -13.01 9.11 -22.02
N LYS A 189 -13.28 10.30 -22.55
CA LYS A 189 -12.23 11.21 -22.98
C LYS A 189 -11.32 11.62 -21.82
N SER A 190 -11.88 12.09 -20.70
CA SER A 190 -11.09 12.52 -19.54
C SER A 190 -10.42 11.34 -18.83
N PHE A 191 -11.04 10.16 -18.86
CA PHE A 191 -10.44 8.96 -18.30
C PHE A 191 -9.26 8.47 -19.13
N ARG A 192 -9.37 8.53 -20.47
CA ARG A 192 -8.25 8.27 -21.39
C ARG A 192 -7.08 9.22 -21.12
N GLU A 193 -7.35 10.53 -21.02
CA GLU A 193 -6.33 11.54 -20.69
C GLU A 193 -5.64 11.23 -19.35
N TYR A 194 -6.40 10.77 -18.34
CA TYR A 194 -5.86 10.33 -17.07
C TYR A 194 -4.95 9.10 -17.23
N LEU A 195 -5.42 8.06 -17.95
CA LEU A 195 -4.63 6.84 -18.18
C LEU A 195 -3.34 7.14 -18.98
N GLU A 196 -3.43 7.97 -20.01
CA GLU A 196 -2.27 8.34 -20.84
C GLU A 196 -1.20 9.06 -20.01
N VAL A 197 -1.57 10.03 -19.18
CA VAL A 197 -0.60 10.78 -18.38
C VAL A 197 0.00 9.92 -17.26
N THR A 198 -0.80 9.11 -16.57
CA THR A 198 -0.31 8.24 -15.50
C THR A 198 0.57 7.11 -16.04
N THR A 199 0.18 6.49 -17.16
CA THR A 199 0.99 5.45 -17.81
C THR A 199 2.31 6.04 -18.33
N LEU A 200 2.28 7.24 -18.96
CA LEU A 200 3.50 7.89 -19.43
C LEU A 200 4.47 8.17 -18.30
N ALA A 201 3.98 8.71 -17.18
CA ALA A 201 4.80 9.00 -16.02
C ALA A 201 5.40 7.73 -15.40
N SER A 202 4.58 6.70 -15.17
CA SER A 202 5.05 5.44 -14.55
C SER A 202 6.02 4.68 -15.43
N SER A 203 5.75 4.59 -16.75
CA SER A 203 6.65 3.90 -17.69
C SER A 203 7.97 4.64 -17.85
N TYR A 204 7.95 5.97 -17.88
CA TYR A 204 9.17 6.76 -17.92
C TYR A 204 9.99 6.60 -16.65
N ALA A 205 9.37 6.72 -15.46
CA ALA A 205 10.03 6.50 -14.18
C ALA A 205 10.65 5.10 -14.09
N GLN A 206 9.93 4.07 -14.56
CA GLN A 206 10.47 2.71 -14.65
C GLN A 206 11.66 2.63 -15.63
N SER A 207 11.61 3.33 -16.75
CA SER A 207 12.73 3.35 -17.73
C SER A 207 13.97 4.00 -17.16
N ILE A 208 13.83 5.08 -16.37
CA ILE A 208 14.93 5.74 -15.66
C ILE A 208 15.54 4.78 -14.63
N ASN A 209 14.69 4.20 -13.76
CA ASN A 209 15.15 3.25 -12.73
C ASN A 209 15.89 2.05 -13.34
N SER A 210 15.38 1.51 -14.43
CA SER A 210 16.02 0.38 -15.14
C SER A 210 17.28 0.79 -15.92
N GLY A 211 17.46 2.07 -16.18
CA GLY A 211 18.60 2.63 -16.91
C GLY A 211 19.85 2.81 -16.06
N PHE A 212 19.73 2.82 -14.73
CA PHE A 212 20.89 2.92 -13.85
C PHE A 212 21.75 1.65 -13.94
N THR A 213 23.04 1.83 -14.11
CA THR A 213 24.04 0.75 -14.17
C THR A 213 25.26 1.16 -13.37
N TYR A 214 25.86 0.22 -12.66
CA TYR A 214 27.00 0.48 -11.77
C TYR A 214 28.18 -0.39 -12.18
N THR A 215 29.37 0.16 -12.01
CA THR A 215 30.63 -0.56 -12.23
C THR A 215 31.01 -1.34 -10.97
N ASP A 216 31.80 -2.40 -11.12
CA ASP A 216 32.34 -3.16 -9.98
C ASP A 216 33.07 -2.25 -8.97
N ALA A 217 33.72 -1.16 -9.45
CA ALA A 217 34.41 -0.20 -8.60
C ALA A 217 33.46 0.66 -7.76
N GLU A 218 32.28 1.03 -8.29
CA GLU A 218 31.26 1.78 -7.54
C GLU A 218 30.61 0.88 -6.51
N ILE A 219 30.27 -0.37 -6.87
CA ILE A 219 29.74 -1.38 -5.96
C ILE A 219 30.73 -1.64 -4.81
N ALA A 220 32.00 -1.86 -5.11
CA ALA A 220 33.02 -2.09 -4.10
C ALA A 220 33.22 -0.88 -3.17
N ALA A 221 33.20 0.35 -3.72
CA ALA A 221 33.36 1.58 -2.93
C ALA A 221 32.18 1.81 -1.96
N GLU A 222 30.97 1.53 -2.40
CA GLU A 222 29.76 1.62 -1.54
C GLU A 222 29.80 0.57 -0.43
N TYR A 223 30.17 -0.68 -0.77
CA TYR A 223 30.33 -1.73 0.23
C TYR A 223 31.40 -1.38 1.28
N GLU A 224 32.60 -0.91 0.85
CA GLU A 224 33.68 -0.50 1.76
C GLU A 224 33.26 0.65 2.69
N ALA A 225 32.42 1.56 2.21
CA ALA A 225 31.91 2.67 3.01
C ALA A 225 30.84 2.23 4.05
N ASN A 226 30.01 1.24 3.72
CA ASN A 226 28.82 0.87 4.47
C ASN A 226 28.66 -0.66 4.64
N PRO A 227 29.67 -1.42 5.12
CA PRO A 227 29.62 -2.90 5.13
C PRO A 227 28.46 -3.46 5.98
N ASN A 228 28.12 -2.80 7.08
CA ASN A 228 27.02 -3.22 7.95
C ASN A 228 25.65 -3.26 7.23
N SER A 229 25.46 -2.44 6.22
CA SER A 229 24.21 -2.41 5.46
C SER A 229 24.00 -3.63 4.55
N TYR A 230 25.06 -4.37 4.27
CA TYR A 230 25.09 -5.43 3.26
C TYR A 230 25.53 -6.80 3.79
N ASP A 231 26.19 -6.83 4.93
CA ASP A 231 26.52 -8.06 5.63
C ASP A 231 25.27 -8.62 6.34
N ALA A 232 25.33 -9.88 6.70
CA ALA A 232 24.32 -10.53 7.52
C ALA A 232 24.95 -11.11 8.80
N VAL A 233 24.14 -11.25 9.84
CA VAL A 233 24.55 -11.88 11.10
C VAL A 233 23.66 -13.06 11.42
N THR A 234 24.28 -14.09 11.98
CA THR A 234 23.58 -15.23 12.58
C THR A 234 23.77 -15.18 14.08
N TYR A 235 22.67 -15.31 14.82
CA TYR A 235 22.68 -15.22 16.28
C TYR A 235 21.50 -16.00 16.88
N ARG A 236 21.53 -16.24 18.20
CA ARG A 236 20.39 -16.75 18.93
C ARG A 236 19.73 -15.64 19.74
N GLN A 237 18.41 -15.76 19.94
CA GLN A 237 17.62 -14.78 20.67
C GLN A 237 16.66 -15.47 21.63
N PHE A 238 16.58 -14.94 22.86
CA PHE A 238 15.53 -15.25 23.81
C PHE A 238 14.88 -13.94 24.30
N LEU A 239 13.56 -13.94 24.47
CA LEU A 239 12.78 -12.76 24.86
C LEU A 239 12.36 -12.90 26.33
N VAL A 240 12.76 -11.96 27.17
CA VAL A 240 12.30 -11.86 28.55
C VAL A 240 11.24 -10.77 28.64
N SER A 241 9.99 -11.20 28.71
CA SER A 241 8.80 -10.34 28.78
C SER A 241 8.02 -10.55 30.07
N ASP A 242 7.06 -9.68 30.35
CA ASP A 242 6.20 -9.75 31.54
C ASP A 242 5.48 -11.09 31.66
N SER A 243 5.15 -11.71 30.52
CA SER A 243 4.44 -12.98 30.48
C SER A 243 5.19 -14.14 31.14
N LEU A 244 6.52 -14.08 31.25
CA LEU A 244 7.33 -15.10 31.91
C LEU A 244 7.12 -15.10 33.45
N PHE A 245 6.65 -14.00 34.03
CA PHE A 245 6.48 -13.78 35.46
C PHE A 245 5.02 -13.78 35.91
N GLN A 246 4.07 -13.89 34.94
CA GLN A 246 2.65 -14.02 35.24
C GLN A 246 2.33 -15.50 35.49
N THR A 247 1.88 -15.85 36.69
CA THR A 247 1.32 -17.18 36.96
C THR A 247 0.02 -17.33 36.15
N SER A 248 -0.03 -18.31 35.26
CA SER A 248 -1.27 -18.69 34.57
C SER A 248 -2.30 -19.13 35.63
N THR A 249 -3.26 -18.26 35.95
CA THR A 249 -4.50 -18.70 36.57
C THR A 249 -5.28 -19.45 35.50
N ASP A 250 -5.16 -20.75 35.53
CA ASP A 250 -5.94 -21.68 34.69
C ASP A 250 -7.41 -21.51 35.04
N SER A 251 -8.14 -20.72 34.24
CA SER A 251 -9.59 -20.56 34.31
C SER A 251 -10.27 -21.58 33.41
N SER A 252 -10.10 -22.85 33.70
CA SER A 252 -10.99 -23.90 33.23
C SER A 252 -11.88 -24.35 34.37
N ASP A 253 -12.97 -23.62 34.61
CA ASP A 253 -14.09 -24.21 35.35
C ASP A 253 -15.40 -23.89 34.63
N GLU A 254 -15.91 -24.94 34.03
CA GLU A 254 -17.19 -25.04 33.38
C GLU A 254 -18.28 -24.93 34.45
N SER A 255 -19.11 -23.88 34.35
CA SER A 255 -20.21 -23.64 35.29
C SER A 255 -21.26 -24.73 35.23
N THR A 256 -21.41 -25.51 36.28
CA THR A 256 -22.70 -26.11 36.65
C THR A 256 -23.24 -25.43 37.89
N ALA A 257 -24.33 -24.73 37.69
CA ALA A 257 -25.12 -24.18 38.78
C ALA A 257 -25.74 -25.30 39.62
N ASP A 258 -25.56 -25.31 40.94
CA ASP A 258 -26.66 -25.52 41.89
C ASP A 258 -26.38 -24.91 43.27
N SER A 259 -27.42 -24.59 43.92
CA SER A 259 -27.70 -23.71 45.03
C SER A 259 -27.15 -24.09 46.41
N SER A 260 -26.95 -23.02 47.20
CA SER A 260 -27.12 -22.88 48.66
C SER A 260 -26.13 -23.60 49.62
N ASP A 261 -25.27 -22.90 50.32
CA ASP A 261 -25.47 -22.58 51.74
C ASP A 261 -24.33 -21.68 52.29
N GLU A 262 -24.67 -20.93 53.28
CA GLU A 262 -23.89 -19.91 53.95
C GLU A 262 -22.85 -20.52 54.89
N SER A 263 -21.53 -20.21 54.72
CA SER A 263 -20.63 -20.11 55.89
C SER A 263 -19.33 -19.37 55.53
N THR A 264 -19.10 -18.30 56.24
CA THR A 264 -17.90 -17.47 56.33
C THR A 264 -16.63 -18.29 56.60
N ALA A 265 -15.63 -18.15 55.75
CA ALA A 265 -14.22 -18.25 56.14
C ALA A 265 -13.40 -17.32 55.24
N ASP A 266 -12.90 -16.28 55.88
CA ASP A 266 -11.88 -15.36 55.41
C ASP A 266 -10.61 -16.15 55.05
N SER A 267 -10.25 -16.23 53.78
CA SER A 267 -8.90 -16.50 53.34
C SER A 267 -8.62 -15.55 52.15
N SER A 268 -8.15 -14.37 52.51
CA SER A 268 -7.50 -13.47 51.58
C SER A 268 -6.21 -14.11 51.06
N ASP A 269 -6.32 -14.88 50.00
CA ASP A 269 -5.18 -15.19 49.15
C ASP A 269 -5.03 -14.00 48.19
N THR A 270 -4.40 -12.95 48.68
CA THR A 270 -3.90 -11.85 47.84
C THR A 270 -2.67 -12.39 47.13
N THR A 271 -2.80 -12.89 45.93
CA THR A 271 -1.71 -12.86 44.97
C THR A 271 -1.31 -11.37 44.83
N GLU A 272 -0.24 -10.97 45.51
CA GLU A 272 0.35 -9.65 45.33
C GLU A 272 0.79 -9.57 43.85
N GLU A 273 0.08 -8.81 43.04
CA GLU A 273 0.55 -8.45 41.70
C GLU A 273 1.87 -7.70 41.87
N LEU A 274 2.93 -8.19 41.20
CA LEU A 274 4.24 -7.53 41.19
C LEU A 274 4.07 -6.09 40.72
N SER A 275 4.70 -5.14 41.37
CA SER A 275 4.75 -3.77 40.88
C SER A 275 5.58 -3.72 39.59
N GLU A 276 5.34 -2.72 38.75
CA GLU A 276 6.07 -2.50 37.50
C GLU A 276 7.59 -2.41 37.74
N GLU A 277 8.02 -1.82 38.85
CA GLU A 277 9.43 -1.72 39.24
C GLU A 277 10.02 -3.09 39.60
N GLU A 278 9.29 -3.91 40.37
CA GLU A 278 9.72 -5.26 40.73
C GLU A 278 9.77 -6.18 39.52
N LEU A 279 8.79 -6.11 38.64
CA LEU A 279 8.74 -6.88 37.40
C LEU A 279 9.89 -6.52 36.47
N THR A 280 10.22 -5.22 36.33
CA THR A 280 11.35 -4.75 35.54
C THR A 280 12.67 -5.27 36.10
N ALA A 281 12.84 -5.22 37.42
CA ALA A 281 14.04 -5.74 38.07
C ALA A 281 14.22 -7.25 37.87
N LEU A 282 13.13 -8.04 37.98
CA LEU A 282 13.17 -9.49 37.71
C LEU A 282 13.51 -9.83 36.27
N LYS A 283 12.95 -9.08 35.30
CA LYS A 283 13.28 -9.25 33.87
C LYS A 283 14.76 -8.96 33.62
N GLU A 284 15.27 -7.88 34.18
CA GLU A 284 16.69 -7.49 34.01
C GLU A 284 17.61 -8.51 34.67
N GLU A 285 17.30 -8.99 35.89
CA GLU A 285 18.08 -10.02 36.56
C GLU A 285 18.11 -11.32 35.74
N MET A 286 16.97 -11.79 35.25
CA MET A 286 16.90 -12.97 34.39
C MET A 286 17.73 -12.79 33.11
N ALA A 287 17.54 -11.68 32.40
CA ALA A 287 18.22 -11.41 31.13
C ALA A 287 19.74 -11.29 31.33
N SER A 288 20.19 -10.56 32.36
CA SER A 288 21.61 -10.38 32.65
C SER A 288 22.27 -11.69 33.11
N THR A 289 21.57 -12.48 33.93
CA THR A 289 22.06 -13.78 34.37
C THR A 289 22.19 -14.76 33.22
N MET A 290 21.16 -14.86 32.38
CA MET A 290 21.19 -15.73 31.21
C MET A 290 22.35 -15.34 30.27
N ALA A 291 22.52 -14.04 29.96
CA ALA A 291 23.62 -13.57 29.13
C ALA A 291 24.99 -13.91 29.73
N ALA A 292 25.16 -13.75 31.05
CA ALA A 292 26.45 -14.03 31.72
C ALA A 292 26.76 -15.53 31.77
N ASP A 293 25.77 -16.36 32.09
CA ASP A 293 25.96 -17.79 32.31
C ASP A 293 26.12 -18.60 31.04
N THR A 294 25.65 -18.04 29.88
CA THR A 294 25.71 -18.71 28.58
C THR A 294 26.80 -18.20 27.66
N ALA A 295 27.59 -17.21 28.10
CA ALA A 295 28.69 -16.66 27.31
C ALA A 295 29.67 -17.75 26.85
N HIS A 296 29.95 -17.80 25.53
CA HIS A 296 30.80 -18.78 24.85
C HIS A 296 30.34 -20.26 24.98
N ASP A 297 29.06 -20.49 25.32
CA ASP A 297 28.47 -21.83 25.35
C ASP A 297 27.07 -21.79 24.71
N GLU A 298 27.01 -22.09 23.42
CA GLU A 298 25.78 -22.06 22.63
C GLU A 298 24.75 -23.05 23.15
N GLN A 299 25.18 -24.26 23.56
CA GLN A 299 24.26 -25.25 24.11
C GLN A 299 23.69 -24.81 25.44
N ALA A 300 24.47 -24.13 26.29
CA ALA A 300 23.98 -23.55 27.53
C ALA A 300 22.90 -22.48 27.22
N PHE A 301 23.06 -21.68 26.17
CA PHE A 301 22.04 -20.70 25.74
C PHE A 301 20.73 -21.39 25.33
N ILE A 302 20.79 -22.43 24.49
CA ILE A 302 19.62 -23.21 24.05
C ILE A 302 18.89 -23.80 25.25
N ASN A 303 19.65 -24.45 26.16
CA ASN A 303 19.10 -25.05 27.37
C ASN A 303 18.45 -24.00 28.29
N ALA A 304 19.10 -22.86 28.51
CA ALA A 304 18.56 -21.77 29.33
C ALA A 304 17.30 -21.18 28.72
N ALA A 305 17.23 -21.02 27.39
CA ALA A 305 16.03 -20.58 26.69
C ALA A 305 14.87 -21.56 26.90
N TYR A 306 15.10 -22.86 26.80
CA TYR A 306 14.10 -23.89 27.07
C TYR A 306 13.65 -23.90 28.55
N GLU A 307 14.58 -23.81 29.50
CA GLU A 307 14.28 -23.85 30.92
C GLU A 307 13.43 -22.65 31.36
N ASN A 308 13.75 -21.45 30.82
CA ASN A 308 13.07 -20.20 31.15
C ASN A 308 11.82 -19.93 30.33
N ALA A 309 11.53 -20.71 29.29
CA ALA A 309 10.33 -20.55 28.48
C ALA A 309 9.06 -20.88 29.30
N GLN A 310 7.96 -20.18 28.99
CA GLN A 310 6.64 -20.54 29.51
C GLN A 310 6.27 -21.96 29.12
N ASP A 311 5.50 -22.64 30.00
CA ASP A 311 5.06 -24.02 29.74
C ASP A 311 4.33 -24.19 28.42
N SER A 312 3.53 -23.18 27.98
CA SER A 312 2.85 -23.16 26.69
C SER A 312 3.78 -23.05 25.48
N ALA A 313 5.01 -22.56 25.67
CA ALA A 313 6.00 -22.37 24.61
C ALA A 313 7.11 -23.43 24.63
N LYS A 314 7.17 -24.29 25.65
CA LYS A 314 8.24 -25.30 25.81
C LYS A 314 8.36 -26.25 24.62
N GLU A 315 7.24 -26.60 23.97
CA GLU A 315 7.27 -27.45 22.78
C GLU A 315 8.05 -26.79 21.63
N SER A 316 7.86 -25.47 21.43
CA SER A 316 8.63 -24.71 20.41
C SER A 316 10.11 -24.60 20.78
N TYR A 317 10.43 -24.32 22.05
CA TYR A 317 11.82 -24.22 22.51
C TYR A 317 12.53 -25.58 22.63
N ALA A 318 11.82 -26.71 22.51
CA ALA A 318 12.44 -28.04 22.37
C ALA A 318 13.09 -28.23 20.98
N ASP A 319 12.72 -27.43 19.99
CA ASP A 319 13.43 -27.32 18.74
C ASP A 319 14.59 -26.33 18.90
N GLU A 320 15.83 -26.82 18.79
CA GLU A 320 17.04 -26.01 18.95
C GLU A 320 17.13 -24.88 17.92
N SER A 321 16.47 -25.00 16.77
CA SER A 321 16.42 -23.96 15.74
C SER A 321 15.50 -22.79 16.11
N TYR A 322 14.59 -22.95 17.10
CA TYR A 322 13.60 -21.92 17.43
C TYR A 322 14.23 -20.59 17.89
N THR A 323 15.34 -20.66 18.62
CA THR A 323 16.09 -19.48 19.06
C THR A 323 17.02 -18.91 17.99
N LEU A 324 17.31 -19.67 16.91
CA LEU A 324 18.25 -19.31 15.88
C LEU A 324 17.65 -18.27 14.93
N LYS A 325 18.44 -17.26 14.61
CA LYS A 325 18.13 -16.21 13.61
C LYS A 325 19.30 -16.19 12.62
N GLU A 326 19.07 -16.78 11.45
CA GLU A 326 20.09 -16.90 10.42
C GLU A 326 20.03 -15.72 9.44
N ASP A 327 21.19 -15.31 8.96
CA ASP A 327 21.39 -14.36 7.86
C ASP A 327 20.57 -13.06 7.97
N GLN A 328 20.48 -12.51 9.17
CA GLN A 328 19.73 -11.29 9.42
C GLN A 328 20.53 -10.06 8.96
N LEU A 329 19.92 -9.25 8.09
CA LEU A 329 20.47 -7.97 7.67
C LEU A 329 20.27 -6.90 8.76
N TYR A 330 21.14 -5.90 8.78
CA TYR A 330 21.05 -4.76 9.70
C TYR A 330 19.66 -4.10 9.67
N SER A 331 19.11 -3.91 8.48
CA SER A 331 17.80 -3.25 8.28
C SER A 331 16.59 -4.05 8.79
N SER A 332 16.75 -5.33 9.07
CA SER A 332 15.67 -6.18 9.63
C SER A 332 15.59 -6.16 11.16
N LEU A 333 16.53 -5.50 11.82
CA LEU A 333 16.70 -5.46 13.26
C LEU A 333 16.36 -4.08 13.84
N SER A 334 16.01 -4.03 15.13
CA SER A 334 15.98 -2.76 15.85
C SER A 334 17.40 -2.18 15.98
N SER A 335 17.52 -0.86 16.00
CA SER A 335 18.84 -0.18 15.99
C SER A 335 19.80 -0.69 17.06
N ASP A 336 19.32 -0.82 18.30
CA ASP A 336 20.17 -1.22 19.43
C ASP A 336 20.68 -2.66 19.29
N VAL A 337 19.84 -3.56 18.77
CA VAL A 337 20.20 -4.96 18.49
C VAL A 337 21.16 -5.03 17.31
N ALA A 338 20.89 -4.28 16.23
CA ALA A 338 21.74 -4.21 15.06
C ALA A 338 23.12 -3.64 15.41
N ASP A 339 23.19 -2.52 16.13
CA ASP A 339 24.44 -1.88 16.53
C ASP A 339 25.33 -2.83 17.34
N TRP A 340 24.74 -3.61 18.24
CA TRP A 340 25.50 -4.59 19.01
C TRP A 340 25.97 -5.76 18.15
N LEU A 341 25.09 -6.34 17.32
CA LEU A 341 25.41 -7.52 16.51
C LEU A 341 26.44 -7.21 15.41
N PHE A 342 26.39 -6.01 14.83
CA PHE A 342 27.28 -5.58 13.74
C PHE A 342 28.55 -4.86 14.21
N ASP A 343 28.76 -4.73 15.52
CA ASP A 343 30.02 -4.18 16.03
C ASP A 343 31.21 -5.07 15.61
N ALA A 344 32.21 -4.46 15.02
CA ALA A 344 33.39 -5.16 14.47
C ALA A 344 34.22 -5.94 15.52
N SER A 345 33.99 -5.73 16.81
CA SER A 345 34.65 -6.44 17.90
C SER A 345 33.94 -7.75 18.27
N ARG A 346 32.75 -8.04 17.71
CA ARG A 346 32.03 -9.28 18.05
C ARG A 346 32.77 -10.52 17.64
N THR A 347 32.74 -11.49 18.54
CA THR A 347 33.30 -12.83 18.33
C THR A 347 32.26 -13.87 18.68
N GLU A 348 32.38 -15.05 18.08
CA GLU A 348 31.50 -16.18 18.38
C GLU A 348 31.42 -16.43 19.90
N GLY A 349 30.19 -16.55 20.40
CA GLY A 349 29.94 -16.76 21.82
C GLY A 349 29.76 -15.50 22.64
N ASP A 350 29.94 -14.31 22.06
CA ASP A 350 29.62 -13.06 22.76
C ASP A 350 28.11 -13.00 23.06
N THR A 351 27.77 -12.58 24.28
CA THR A 351 26.37 -12.44 24.72
C THR A 351 26.10 -11.04 25.25
N THR A 352 24.85 -10.65 25.18
CA THR A 352 24.35 -9.42 25.80
C THR A 352 22.85 -9.53 26.12
N TYR A 353 22.33 -8.54 26.84
CA TYR A 353 20.90 -8.28 26.91
C TYR A 353 20.61 -6.81 26.60
N ILE A 354 19.51 -6.56 25.90
CA ILE A 354 19.09 -5.23 25.42
C ILE A 354 17.60 -5.07 25.70
N ALA A 355 17.21 -4.01 26.42
CA ALA A 355 15.80 -3.67 26.60
C ALA A 355 15.27 -2.86 25.43
N ASN A 356 14.07 -3.16 24.97
CA ASN A 356 13.36 -2.28 24.04
C ASN A 356 12.45 -1.27 24.76
N ASP A 357 11.88 -0.32 24.01
CA ASP A 357 10.98 0.72 24.54
C ASP A 357 9.71 0.18 25.22
N SER A 358 9.33 -1.08 24.94
CA SER A 358 8.18 -1.76 25.54
C SER A 358 8.57 -2.55 26.79
N GLY A 359 9.81 -2.45 27.27
CA GLY A 359 10.30 -3.13 28.48
C GLY A 359 10.51 -4.65 28.31
N VAL A 360 10.61 -5.15 27.08
CA VAL A 360 11.02 -6.52 26.77
C VAL A 360 12.54 -6.55 26.62
N TYR A 361 13.18 -7.52 27.24
CA TYR A 361 14.63 -7.72 27.10
C TYR A 361 14.92 -8.79 26.06
N TYR A 362 15.79 -8.47 25.10
CA TYR A 362 16.38 -9.40 24.16
C TYR A 362 17.68 -9.94 24.74
N VAL A 363 17.75 -11.23 25.02
CA VAL A 363 19.02 -11.90 25.34
C VAL A 363 19.57 -12.47 24.05
N LEU A 364 20.80 -12.07 23.70
CA LEU A 364 21.43 -12.38 22.41
C LEU A 364 22.70 -13.20 22.62
N TYR A 365 22.92 -14.17 21.73
CA TYR A 365 24.15 -14.94 21.61
C TYR A 365 24.66 -14.84 20.16
N TYR A 366 25.80 -14.22 19.96
CA TYR A 366 26.38 -14.00 18.63
C TYR A 366 27.03 -15.27 18.11
N ILE A 367 26.73 -15.66 16.86
CA ILE A 367 27.31 -16.83 16.20
C ILE A 367 28.31 -16.38 15.12
N SER A 368 27.86 -15.67 14.10
CA SER A 368 28.73 -15.34 12.96
C SER A 368 28.25 -14.11 12.20
N ARG A 369 29.14 -13.58 11.35
CA ARG A 369 28.85 -12.56 10.35
C ARG A 369 29.26 -13.08 8.98
N SER A 370 28.38 -12.94 8.02
CA SER A 370 28.56 -13.26 6.61
C SER A 370 28.70 -11.98 5.81
N THR A 371 29.59 -11.98 4.83
CA THR A 371 29.74 -10.88 3.86
C THR A 371 28.80 -11.02 2.66
N ASN A 372 27.92 -12.00 2.65
CA ASN A 372 26.93 -12.28 1.60
C ASN A 372 27.55 -12.39 0.18
N ASP A 373 28.76 -12.90 0.08
CA ASP A 373 29.50 -13.00 -1.18
C ASP A 373 29.19 -14.26 -2.01
N TYR A 374 28.21 -15.08 -1.58
CA TYR A 374 27.72 -16.21 -2.36
C TYR A 374 26.92 -15.73 -3.58
N LEU A 375 26.95 -16.53 -4.65
CA LEU A 375 26.30 -16.18 -5.90
C LEU A 375 24.81 -16.52 -5.87
N LEU A 376 24.00 -15.62 -6.41
CA LEU A 376 22.55 -15.79 -6.52
C LEU A 376 22.18 -16.70 -7.69
N PRO A 377 21.14 -17.55 -7.55
CA PRO A 377 20.67 -18.42 -8.63
C PRO A 377 19.94 -17.65 -9.72
N ASN A 378 20.15 -18.07 -10.97
CA ASN A 378 19.34 -17.76 -12.13
C ASN A 378 18.55 -18.98 -12.51
N VAL A 379 17.23 -18.85 -12.66
CA VAL A 379 16.32 -19.96 -12.90
C VAL A 379 15.33 -19.62 -14.00
N ARG A 380 15.06 -20.58 -14.88
CA ARG A 380 13.86 -20.53 -15.75
C ARG A 380 12.79 -21.42 -15.18
N HIS A 381 11.55 -21.02 -15.31
CA HIS A 381 10.44 -21.89 -14.93
C HIS A 381 9.24 -21.78 -15.87
N ILE A 382 8.41 -22.82 -15.84
CA ILE A 382 7.12 -22.89 -16.51
C ILE A 382 6.07 -23.16 -15.45
N LEU A 383 5.17 -22.23 -15.22
CA LEU A 383 4.06 -22.40 -14.28
C LEU A 383 2.84 -22.97 -14.98
N ILE A 384 2.38 -24.12 -14.52
CA ILE A 384 1.05 -24.65 -14.80
C ILE A 384 0.15 -24.18 -13.67
N SER A 385 -0.56 -23.07 -13.89
CA SER A 385 -1.37 -22.41 -12.87
C SER A 385 -2.57 -23.26 -12.47
N VAL A 386 -2.80 -23.38 -11.16
CA VAL A 386 -3.99 -24.02 -10.57
C VAL A 386 -4.65 -23.01 -9.65
N SER A 387 -5.91 -22.68 -9.91
CA SER A 387 -6.64 -21.65 -9.15
C SER A 387 -7.06 -22.10 -7.74
N ASP A 388 -7.21 -23.42 -7.55
CA ASP A 388 -7.50 -24.04 -6.25
C ASP A 388 -6.59 -25.26 -6.09
N THR A 389 -5.47 -25.09 -5.40
CA THR A 389 -4.48 -26.14 -5.17
C THR A 389 -4.93 -27.19 -4.15
N SER A 390 -6.09 -26.99 -3.51
CA SER A 390 -6.75 -28.03 -2.70
C SER A 390 -7.55 -29.04 -3.55
N ASP A 391 -7.81 -28.73 -4.84
CA ASP A 391 -8.39 -29.66 -5.80
C ASP A 391 -7.31 -30.63 -6.31
N GLU A 392 -7.31 -31.82 -5.73
CA GLU A 392 -6.34 -32.85 -6.04
C GLU A 392 -6.39 -33.28 -7.53
N THR A 393 -7.58 -33.25 -8.16
CA THR A 393 -7.72 -33.60 -9.59
C THR A 393 -7.04 -32.54 -10.46
N ALA A 394 -7.23 -31.26 -10.17
CA ALA A 394 -6.58 -30.18 -10.89
C ALA A 394 -5.05 -30.23 -10.72
N MET A 395 -4.57 -30.54 -9.51
CA MET A 395 -3.14 -30.71 -9.25
C MET A 395 -2.56 -31.93 -9.95
N GLU A 396 -3.27 -33.06 -10.02
CA GLU A 396 -2.84 -34.26 -10.80
C GLU A 396 -2.74 -33.95 -12.30
N GLU A 397 -3.70 -33.20 -12.85
CA GLU A 397 -3.66 -32.77 -14.26
C GLU A 397 -2.46 -31.83 -14.52
N ALA A 398 -2.20 -30.91 -13.60
CA ALA A 398 -1.05 -29.98 -13.68
C ALA A 398 0.29 -30.71 -13.58
N ARG A 399 0.42 -31.72 -12.67
CA ARG A 399 1.61 -32.61 -12.59
C ARG A 399 1.83 -33.38 -13.88
N ALA A 400 0.78 -33.98 -14.43
CA ALA A 400 0.87 -34.72 -15.69
C ALA A 400 1.33 -33.82 -16.86
N LYS A 401 0.86 -32.56 -16.89
CA LYS A 401 1.30 -31.57 -17.88
C LYS A 401 2.76 -31.13 -17.65
N ALA A 402 3.19 -30.93 -16.40
CA ALA A 402 4.57 -30.67 -16.06
C ALA A 402 5.51 -31.80 -16.50
N ASP A 403 5.13 -33.03 -16.22
CA ASP A 403 5.88 -34.24 -16.68
C ASP A 403 5.99 -34.32 -18.20
N GLU A 404 4.91 -33.98 -18.93
CA GLU A 404 4.92 -33.94 -20.40
C GLU A 404 5.92 -32.92 -20.93
N ILE A 405 5.89 -31.68 -20.37
CA ILE A 405 6.80 -30.58 -20.75
C ILE A 405 8.25 -30.95 -20.42
N LEU A 406 8.51 -31.51 -19.23
CA LEU A 406 9.84 -31.96 -18.85
C LEU A 406 10.34 -33.11 -19.72
N ALA A 407 9.47 -34.03 -20.12
CA ALA A 407 9.82 -35.09 -21.05
C ALA A 407 10.14 -34.55 -22.45
N GLU A 408 9.38 -33.56 -22.94
CA GLU A 408 9.65 -32.87 -24.20
C GLU A 408 11.03 -32.17 -24.16
N PHE A 409 11.31 -31.39 -23.11
CA PHE A 409 12.61 -30.78 -22.90
C PHE A 409 13.73 -31.82 -22.91
N ASN A 410 13.54 -32.92 -22.18
CA ASN A 410 14.54 -34.00 -22.08
C ASN A 410 14.75 -34.77 -23.38
N ALA A 411 13.81 -34.74 -24.30
CA ALA A 411 13.93 -35.33 -25.64
C ALA A 411 14.59 -34.34 -26.65
N GLY A 412 14.65 -33.07 -26.33
CA GLY A 412 15.21 -32.00 -27.16
C GLY A 412 16.69 -31.68 -26.87
N ASP A 413 17.10 -30.44 -27.16
CA ASP A 413 18.49 -29.99 -27.09
C ASP A 413 18.99 -29.73 -25.64
N LYS A 414 18.09 -29.65 -24.66
CA LYS A 414 18.36 -29.46 -23.23
C LYS A 414 19.18 -28.20 -22.93
N THR A 415 18.94 -27.14 -23.66
CA THR A 415 19.59 -25.83 -23.44
C THR A 415 18.64 -24.84 -22.79
N ALA A 416 19.19 -23.77 -22.21
CA ALA A 416 18.42 -22.66 -21.67
C ALA A 416 17.49 -22.05 -22.72
N GLU A 417 17.94 -21.97 -24.00
CA GLU A 417 17.13 -21.48 -25.11
C GLU A 417 15.94 -22.39 -25.39
N SER A 418 16.15 -23.72 -25.46
CA SER A 418 15.08 -24.65 -25.72
C SER A 418 14.06 -24.69 -24.58
N PHE A 419 14.50 -24.54 -23.33
CA PHE A 419 13.61 -24.38 -22.19
C PHE A 419 12.81 -23.06 -22.27
N GLY A 420 13.49 -21.98 -22.66
CA GLY A 420 12.87 -20.67 -22.83
C GLY A 420 11.77 -20.66 -23.91
N GLU A 421 11.91 -21.41 -25.01
CA GLU A 421 10.85 -21.54 -26.01
C GLU A 421 9.65 -22.33 -25.46
N LEU A 422 9.87 -23.42 -24.71
CA LEU A 422 8.79 -24.11 -24.02
C LEU A 422 8.09 -23.22 -22.98
N ALA A 423 8.83 -22.35 -22.29
CA ALA A 423 8.25 -21.41 -21.34
C ALA A 423 7.34 -20.40 -22.04
N LYS A 424 7.72 -19.85 -23.18
CA LYS A 424 6.88 -18.91 -23.96
C LYS A 424 5.54 -19.53 -24.36
N GLU A 425 5.53 -20.83 -24.64
CA GLU A 425 4.35 -21.53 -25.13
C GLU A 425 3.44 -22.04 -24.00
N ASN A 426 4.00 -22.37 -22.83
CA ASN A 426 3.29 -23.14 -21.81
C ASN A 426 3.13 -22.45 -20.46
N THR A 427 3.87 -21.37 -20.15
CA THR A 427 3.80 -20.78 -18.81
C THR A 427 2.55 -19.93 -18.60
N GLY A 428 1.95 -20.10 -17.42
CA GLY A 428 0.93 -19.18 -16.90
C GLY A 428 1.51 -17.98 -16.16
N ASP A 429 2.84 -17.88 -16.04
CA ASP A 429 3.49 -16.72 -15.42
C ASP A 429 3.70 -15.58 -16.41
N SER A 430 3.76 -14.35 -15.88
CA SER A 430 3.94 -13.13 -16.64
C SER A 430 5.30 -12.99 -17.33
N ASN A 431 6.30 -13.79 -16.93
CA ASN A 431 7.66 -13.78 -17.48
C ASN A 431 7.85 -14.65 -18.74
N GLY A 432 6.78 -15.18 -19.30
CA GLY A 432 6.82 -16.03 -20.51
C GLY A 432 7.56 -15.38 -21.67
N ASP A 433 7.36 -14.09 -21.92
CA ASP A 433 8.06 -13.32 -22.97
C ASP A 433 9.60 -13.33 -22.80
N LYS A 434 10.09 -13.51 -21.56
CA LYS A 434 11.52 -13.66 -21.21
C LYS A 434 11.98 -15.11 -21.20
N GLY A 435 11.16 -16.05 -21.67
CA GLY A 435 11.46 -17.49 -21.61
C GLY A 435 11.51 -18.05 -20.20
N GLY A 436 10.64 -17.54 -19.32
CA GLY A 436 10.51 -17.96 -17.93
C GLY A 436 11.68 -17.59 -17.02
N LEU A 437 12.62 -16.71 -17.43
CA LEU A 437 13.83 -16.38 -16.71
C LEU A 437 13.59 -15.42 -15.53
N TYR A 438 14.13 -15.81 -14.38
CA TYR A 438 14.40 -14.97 -13.21
C TYR A 438 15.89 -14.96 -12.94
N GLU A 439 16.47 -13.78 -12.87
CA GLU A 439 17.91 -13.58 -12.61
C GLU A 439 18.12 -13.06 -11.19
N ASN A 440 19.24 -13.48 -10.57
CA ASN A 440 19.65 -13.04 -9.24
C ASN A 440 18.53 -13.15 -8.20
N ILE A 441 17.92 -14.34 -8.11
CA ILE A 441 16.87 -14.59 -7.12
C ILE A 441 17.45 -14.43 -5.72
N MET A 442 16.88 -13.50 -4.94
CA MET A 442 17.32 -13.28 -3.56
C MET A 442 16.67 -14.28 -2.59
N PRO A 443 17.32 -14.59 -1.45
CA PRO A 443 16.74 -15.44 -0.42
C PRO A 443 15.37 -14.92 0.04
N GLY A 444 14.38 -15.81 0.10
CA GLY A 444 13.02 -15.46 0.52
C GLY A 444 12.20 -14.63 -0.48
N GLN A 445 12.73 -14.35 -1.67
CA GLN A 445 12.00 -13.62 -2.72
C GLN A 445 10.85 -14.44 -3.32
N MET A 446 11.02 -15.75 -3.38
CA MET A 446 10.05 -16.70 -3.92
C MET A 446 9.31 -17.43 -2.79
N VAL A 447 8.18 -18.07 -3.11
CA VAL A 447 7.51 -18.98 -2.15
C VAL A 447 8.44 -20.11 -1.74
N THR A 448 8.25 -20.62 -0.53
CA THR A 448 9.18 -21.50 0.17
C THR A 448 9.71 -22.64 -0.69
N GLU A 449 8.82 -23.41 -1.31
CA GLU A 449 9.20 -24.60 -2.09
C GLU A 449 10.02 -24.25 -3.34
N PHE A 450 9.70 -23.12 -3.98
CA PHE A 450 10.46 -22.61 -5.11
C PHE A 450 11.83 -22.08 -4.67
N ASN A 451 11.86 -21.33 -3.57
CA ASN A 451 13.09 -20.80 -2.97
C ASN A 451 14.05 -21.93 -2.59
N ASP A 452 13.56 -22.94 -1.87
CA ASP A 452 14.36 -24.09 -1.42
C ASP A 452 14.96 -24.86 -2.59
N TRP A 453 14.19 -25.01 -3.69
CA TRP A 453 14.72 -25.62 -4.90
C TRP A 453 15.84 -24.78 -5.52
N CYS A 454 15.73 -23.46 -5.55
CA CYS A 454 16.75 -22.54 -6.10
C CYS A 454 18.04 -22.53 -5.29
N PHE A 455 17.94 -22.60 -3.96
CA PHE A 455 19.06 -22.46 -3.03
C PHE A 455 19.63 -23.82 -2.55
N ASP A 456 19.18 -24.95 -3.13
CA ASP A 456 19.81 -26.25 -2.85
C ASP A 456 21.27 -26.24 -3.35
N GLU A 457 22.22 -26.34 -2.41
CA GLU A 457 23.67 -26.27 -2.66
C GLU A 457 24.17 -27.29 -3.69
N SER A 458 23.41 -28.36 -3.94
CA SER A 458 23.78 -29.38 -4.92
C SER A 458 23.47 -28.99 -6.36
N ARG A 459 22.73 -27.88 -6.60
CA ARG A 459 22.31 -27.46 -7.94
C ARG A 459 23.46 -27.13 -8.86
N GLN A 460 23.33 -27.63 -10.10
CA GLN A 460 24.27 -27.36 -11.17
C GLN A 460 23.54 -26.76 -12.39
N PRO A 461 24.19 -25.89 -13.17
CA PRO A 461 23.61 -25.39 -14.41
C PRO A 461 23.13 -26.52 -15.31
N GLY A 462 21.87 -26.43 -15.75
CA GLY A 462 21.21 -27.47 -16.54
C GLY A 462 20.35 -28.44 -15.73
N ASP A 463 20.38 -28.37 -14.40
CA ASP A 463 19.48 -29.19 -13.56
C ASP A 463 18.02 -28.79 -13.79
N THR A 464 17.14 -29.80 -13.78
CA THR A 464 15.70 -29.62 -13.91
C THR A 464 14.94 -30.29 -12.77
N GLY A 465 13.73 -29.82 -12.51
CA GLY A 465 12.87 -30.41 -11.50
C GLY A 465 11.42 -30.01 -11.66
N ILE A 466 10.56 -30.58 -10.84
CA ILE A 466 9.17 -30.18 -10.69
C ILE A 466 8.97 -29.75 -9.25
N VAL A 467 8.38 -28.57 -9.05
CA VAL A 467 8.07 -27.99 -7.73
C VAL A 467 6.61 -27.65 -7.66
N GLU A 468 5.96 -28.02 -6.58
CA GLU A 468 4.56 -27.68 -6.30
C GLU A 468 4.50 -26.53 -5.32
N THR A 469 3.65 -25.55 -5.59
CA THR A 469 3.45 -24.36 -4.76
C THR A 469 1.97 -24.03 -4.64
N SER A 470 1.64 -23.01 -3.88
CA SER A 470 0.28 -22.46 -3.80
C SER A 470 -0.25 -21.86 -5.12
N TYR A 471 0.59 -21.70 -6.14
CA TYR A 471 0.21 -21.21 -7.48
C TYR A 471 -0.05 -22.33 -8.48
N GLY A 472 0.36 -23.58 -8.18
CA GLY A 472 0.26 -24.72 -9.05
C GLY A 472 1.57 -25.49 -9.14
N VAL A 473 1.87 -26.03 -10.33
CA VAL A 473 3.03 -26.88 -10.58
C VAL A 473 4.03 -26.17 -11.48
N HIS A 474 5.28 -26.10 -11.04
CA HIS A 474 6.39 -25.45 -11.77
C HIS A 474 7.31 -26.51 -12.37
N VAL A 475 7.63 -26.40 -13.66
CA VAL A 475 8.79 -27.06 -14.25
C VAL A 475 9.96 -26.12 -14.12
N MET A 476 11.05 -26.55 -13.49
CA MET A 476 12.22 -25.76 -13.15
C MET A 476 13.40 -26.11 -14.01
N TYR A 477 14.21 -25.10 -14.35
CA TYR A 477 15.52 -25.26 -15.01
C TYR A 477 16.52 -24.30 -14.36
N PHE A 478 17.60 -24.83 -13.82
CA PHE A 478 18.67 -24.04 -13.21
C PHE A 478 19.58 -23.47 -14.31
N ASP A 479 19.45 -22.18 -14.60
CA ASP A 479 20.20 -21.50 -15.68
C ASP A 479 21.67 -21.27 -15.28
N GLY A 480 21.95 -21.15 -13.97
CA GLY A 480 23.27 -20.95 -13.42
C GLY A 480 23.29 -19.95 -12.27
N PHE A 481 24.41 -19.29 -12.10
CA PHE A 481 24.60 -18.28 -11.07
C PHE A 481 24.80 -16.90 -11.71
N GLY A 482 24.30 -15.87 -11.03
CA GLY A 482 24.44 -14.48 -11.40
C GLY A 482 25.42 -13.72 -10.49
N ASN A 483 25.01 -12.52 -10.07
CA ASN A 483 25.77 -11.68 -9.16
C ASN A 483 25.87 -12.29 -7.76
N SER A 484 26.82 -11.81 -6.94
CA SER A 484 26.78 -12.13 -5.50
C SER A 484 25.57 -11.46 -4.83
N TYR A 485 25.10 -12.05 -3.71
CA TYR A 485 24.00 -11.45 -2.95
C TYR A 485 24.38 -10.05 -2.45
N ARG A 486 25.58 -9.90 -1.91
CA ARG A 486 26.13 -8.61 -1.48
C ARG A 486 26.10 -7.58 -2.61
N ASP A 487 26.65 -7.91 -3.78
CA ASP A 487 26.75 -6.95 -4.89
C ASP A 487 25.34 -6.57 -5.39
N THR A 488 24.39 -7.50 -5.36
CA THR A 488 22.97 -7.24 -5.67
C THR A 488 22.33 -6.30 -4.65
N LEU A 489 22.61 -6.48 -3.34
CA LEU A 489 22.13 -5.55 -2.31
C LEU A 489 22.69 -4.15 -2.49
N VAL A 490 24.00 -4.04 -2.75
CA VAL A 490 24.69 -2.77 -3.00
C VAL A 490 24.12 -2.08 -4.25
N GLU A 491 23.98 -2.82 -5.35
CA GLU A 491 23.41 -2.29 -6.60
C GLU A 491 22.00 -1.76 -6.40
N ASN A 492 21.16 -2.48 -5.66
CA ASN A 492 19.79 -2.05 -5.33
C ASN A 492 19.79 -0.79 -4.46
N ALA A 493 20.71 -0.67 -3.51
CA ALA A 493 20.84 0.52 -2.66
C ALA A 493 21.26 1.76 -3.48
N LEU A 494 22.28 1.62 -4.32
CA LEU A 494 22.72 2.67 -5.24
C LEU A 494 21.59 3.10 -6.19
N ARG A 495 20.90 2.13 -6.79
CA ARG A 495 19.75 2.36 -7.68
C ARG A 495 18.63 3.11 -6.97
N THR A 496 18.32 2.73 -5.75
CA THR A 496 17.30 3.41 -4.93
C THR A 496 17.72 4.85 -4.62
N ALA A 497 18.98 5.07 -4.26
CA ALA A 497 19.50 6.40 -3.98
C ALA A 497 19.46 7.31 -5.22
N ASP A 498 19.93 6.81 -6.38
CA ASP A 498 19.93 7.56 -7.63
C ASP A 498 18.50 7.82 -8.15
N TYR A 499 17.60 6.84 -8.02
CA TYR A 499 16.21 7.02 -8.36
C TYR A 499 15.53 8.09 -7.48
N ASN A 500 15.76 8.06 -6.18
CA ASN A 500 15.21 9.07 -5.26
C ASN A 500 15.78 10.47 -5.58
N ALA A 501 17.08 10.57 -5.85
CA ALA A 501 17.71 11.83 -6.23
C ALA A 501 17.15 12.39 -7.57
N TRP A 502 16.96 11.53 -8.56
CA TRP A 502 16.29 11.89 -9.81
C TRP A 502 14.83 12.32 -9.55
N HIS A 503 14.06 11.53 -8.81
CA HIS A 503 12.67 11.77 -8.50
C HIS A 503 12.50 13.13 -7.79
N ASP A 504 13.27 13.37 -6.73
CA ASP A 504 13.24 14.64 -5.99
C ASP A 504 13.61 15.83 -6.88
N GLY A 505 14.57 15.62 -7.80
CA GLY A 505 14.97 16.64 -8.78
C GLY A 505 13.86 17.00 -9.77
N VAL A 506 13.07 16.02 -10.22
CA VAL A 506 11.96 16.20 -11.17
C VAL A 506 10.73 16.75 -10.48
N VAL A 507 10.39 16.17 -9.35
CA VAL A 507 9.15 16.44 -8.64
C VAL A 507 9.23 17.76 -7.85
N GLY A 508 10.39 18.07 -7.27
CA GLY A 508 10.62 19.30 -6.53
C GLY A 508 9.67 19.48 -5.34
N ASP A 509 9.32 20.74 -5.03
CA ASP A 509 8.45 21.07 -3.89
C ASP A 509 6.96 20.73 -4.12
N ASN A 510 6.59 20.06 -5.20
CA ASN A 510 5.24 19.56 -5.52
C ASN A 510 4.10 20.51 -5.18
N ALA A 511 4.25 21.79 -5.49
CA ALA A 511 3.25 22.79 -5.17
C ALA A 511 2.04 22.65 -6.12
N TYR A 512 0.90 22.35 -5.55
CA TYR A 512 -0.38 22.54 -6.22
C TYR A 512 -1.12 23.74 -5.64
N THR A 513 -2.03 24.30 -6.42
CA THR A 513 -2.96 25.32 -5.95
C THR A 513 -4.38 24.94 -6.31
N THR A 514 -5.30 25.09 -5.36
CA THR A 514 -6.72 24.82 -5.61
C THR A 514 -7.45 26.06 -6.07
N VAL A 515 -8.45 25.89 -6.93
CA VAL A 515 -9.36 26.93 -7.38
C VAL A 515 -10.72 26.72 -6.72
N PRO A 516 -11.12 27.53 -5.72
CA PRO A 516 -12.30 27.26 -4.89
C PRO A 516 -13.60 27.08 -5.65
N PHE A 517 -13.76 27.72 -6.81
CA PHE A 517 -14.96 27.55 -7.64
C PHE A 517 -15.00 26.15 -8.29
N GLY A 518 -13.90 25.70 -8.86
CA GLY A 518 -13.82 24.38 -9.51
C GLY A 518 -13.93 23.24 -8.47
N MET A 519 -13.31 23.39 -7.31
CA MET A 519 -13.38 22.41 -6.22
C MET A 519 -14.81 22.10 -5.73
N LYS A 520 -15.78 22.97 -5.99
CA LYS A 520 -17.21 22.69 -5.68
C LYS A 520 -17.82 21.59 -6.55
N PHE A 521 -17.17 21.22 -7.63
CA PHE A 521 -17.65 20.21 -8.59
C PHE A 521 -16.83 18.91 -8.53
N THR A 522 -15.89 18.79 -7.60
CA THR A 522 -15.20 17.52 -7.31
C THR A 522 -16.10 16.59 -6.50
N THR A 523 -15.83 15.30 -6.59
CA THR A 523 -16.44 14.27 -5.71
C THR A 523 -15.94 14.46 -4.27
N LYS A 524 -16.81 14.14 -3.32
CA LYS A 524 -16.51 14.22 -1.89
C LYS A 524 -16.86 12.91 -1.20
#